data_5200ea6dff4d183552cf207e62e491be
#
_entry.id   5200ea6dff4d183552cf207e62e491be
#
_cell.length_a   1.000
_cell.length_b   1.000
_cell.length_c   1.000
_cell.angle_alpha   90.00
_cell.angle_beta   90.00
_cell.angle_gamma   90.00
#
_symmetry.space_group_name_H-M   'P 1'
#
loop_
_entity.id
_entity.type
_entity.pdbx_description
1 polymer ?
#
loop_
_entity_poly.entity_id
_entity_poly.type
_entity_poly.pdbx_seq_one_letter_code
_entity_poly.pdbx_strand_id
1 'polypeptide(L)'
;NVGLIIAVGLIGGQGHIALLAGAVIGMISGFISSLLALGVLPLAETFFKMTTPMKLLELANPGHPLIKRLMTEAPGTYYHSVLVGNLAEVAADAIGADSNLVRVASYFHDVGKLERPKYFVENQEPNMNPHEKLNPSLSTLIIISHVKDGVEMAEDYDLPQSVVDIINEHHGNSVVQYFYHKAKAASHGDPVHKDDFRYPHPKPQTKESAILMMADSVQAALQSATLRSKGDMRAKIHDIIQNQLAAGQFEECDLTFRDLHKVQEAFFSVLSGLSHYRIEYPSMSDLDTKELVRELAAKKKVAVADVAAMVEKAPPPHWIVPEEGIEVEIDAPKITDIQLPSGVFQGIIEEKETNTDLKESHKNEN
;
A
#
# COMPACT_ATOMS: atom_id res chain seq x y z
N ASN A 1 22.09 -28.44 23.82
CA ASN A 1 23.47 -28.93 24.10
C ASN A 1 23.71 -29.14 25.63
N VAL A 2 23.46 -28.17 26.52
CA VAL A 2 23.71 -28.27 27.98
C VAL A 2 22.98 -29.50 28.58
N GLY A 3 21.70 -29.65 28.28
CA GLY A 3 20.91 -30.81 28.77
C GLY A 3 21.49 -32.15 28.36
N LEU A 4 21.99 -32.26 27.11
CA LEU A 4 22.63 -33.48 26.61
C LEU A 4 23.95 -33.80 27.36
N ILE A 5 24.77 -32.74 27.56
CA ILE A 5 26.05 -32.91 28.30
C ILE A 5 25.80 -33.35 29.74
N ILE A 6 24.83 -32.75 30.42
CA ILE A 6 24.45 -33.17 31.79
C ILE A 6 23.92 -34.61 31.78
N ALA A 7 23.03 -34.97 30.87
CA ALA A 7 22.47 -36.33 30.80
C ALA A 7 23.55 -37.38 30.55
N VAL A 8 24.43 -37.15 29.57
CA VAL A 8 25.55 -38.09 29.26
C VAL A 8 26.53 -38.15 30.42
N GLY A 9 26.84 -37.07 31.08
CA GLY A 9 27.71 -37.04 32.25
C GLY A 9 27.15 -37.73 33.47
N LEU A 10 25.83 -37.66 33.72
CA LEU A 10 25.12 -38.40 34.79
C LEU A 10 25.13 -39.89 34.51
N ILE A 11 24.84 -40.30 33.27
CA ILE A 11 24.88 -41.72 32.86
C ILE A 11 26.30 -42.27 32.97
N GLY A 12 27.31 -41.46 32.63
CA GLY A 12 28.74 -41.83 32.69
C GLY A 12 29.32 -41.81 34.10
N GLY A 13 28.56 -41.47 35.15
CA GLY A 13 29.04 -41.44 36.53
C GLY A 13 30.09 -40.35 36.82
N GLN A 14 30.06 -39.26 36.07
CA GLN A 14 31.01 -38.14 36.22
C GLN A 14 30.74 -37.38 37.53
N GLY A 15 31.82 -36.94 38.17
CA GLY A 15 31.73 -36.12 39.39
C GLY A 15 31.12 -34.72 39.14
N HIS A 16 30.50 -34.14 40.17
CA HIS A 16 29.79 -32.87 40.07
C HIS A 16 30.59 -31.73 39.45
N ILE A 17 31.91 -31.66 39.66
CA ILE A 17 32.78 -30.61 39.10
C ILE A 17 32.91 -30.79 37.57
N ALA A 18 33.02 -32.04 37.09
CA ALA A 18 33.06 -32.29 35.64
C ALA A 18 31.74 -31.96 34.95
N LEU A 19 30.62 -32.25 35.60
CA LEU A 19 29.28 -31.89 35.09
C LEU A 19 29.09 -30.39 35.03
N LEU A 20 29.53 -29.65 36.06
CA LEU A 20 29.47 -28.20 36.09
C LEU A 20 30.36 -27.57 34.99
N ALA A 21 31.60 -28.04 34.84
CA ALA A 21 32.49 -27.62 33.77
C ALA A 21 31.90 -27.91 32.38
N GLY A 22 31.35 -29.08 32.17
CA GLY A 22 30.67 -29.44 30.91
C GLY A 22 29.46 -28.55 30.62
N ALA A 23 28.66 -28.21 31.65
CA ALA A 23 27.54 -27.28 31.48
C ALA A 23 28.00 -25.86 31.07
N VAL A 24 29.05 -25.34 31.71
CA VAL A 24 29.63 -24.03 31.35
C VAL A 24 30.19 -24.01 29.93
N ILE A 25 30.95 -25.05 29.56
CA ILE A 25 31.47 -25.19 28.18
C ILE A 25 30.34 -25.27 27.18
N GLY A 26 29.28 -26.03 27.51
CA GLY A 26 28.10 -26.16 26.65
C GLY A 26 27.35 -24.85 26.46
N MET A 27 27.26 -24.01 27.50
CA MET A 27 26.68 -22.66 27.40
C MET A 27 27.51 -21.73 26.52
N ILE A 28 28.84 -21.70 26.76
CA ILE A 28 29.76 -20.88 25.97
C ILE A 28 29.74 -21.32 24.49
N SER A 29 29.80 -22.61 24.22
CA SER A 29 29.70 -23.18 22.87
C SER A 29 28.38 -22.80 22.18
N GLY A 30 27.26 -22.92 22.90
CA GLY A 30 25.94 -22.51 22.40
C GLY A 30 25.89 -21.02 22.05
N PHE A 31 26.44 -20.19 22.90
CA PHE A 31 26.50 -18.75 22.68
C PHE A 31 27.37 -18.39 21.45
N ILE A 32 28.56 -18.97 21.34
CA ILE A 32 29.45 -18.78 20.20
C ILE A 32 28.78 -19.27 18.90
N SER A 33 28.15 -20.44 18.93
CA SER A 33 27.42 -20.99 17.78
C SER A 33 26.26 -20.09 17.34
N SER A 34 25.54 -19.50 18.30
CA SER A 34 24.47 -18.54 17.98
C SER A 34 25.01 -17.26 17.33
N LEU A 35 26.11 -16.72 17.86
CA LEU A 35 26.77 -15.54 17.26
C LEU A 35 27.28 -15.82 15.83
N LEU A 36 27.89 -17.01 15.63
CA LEU A 36 28.36 -17.41 14.30
C LEU A 36 27.19 -17.58 13.34
N ALA A 37 26.10 -18.22 13.77
CA ALA A 37 24.90 -18.38 12.94
C ALA A 37 24.33 -17.04 12.51
N LEU A 38 24.17 -16.08 13.46
CA LEU A 38 23.69 -14.73 13.16
C LEU A 38 24.62 -13.96 12.22
N GLY A 39 25.95 -14.13 12.37
CA GLY A 39 26.93 -13.46 11.50
C GLY A 39 27.05 -14.06 10.11
N VAL A 40 26.80 -15.37 9.95
CA VAL A 40 26.84 -16.08 8.66
C VAL A 40 25.53 -15.93 7.88
N LEU A 41 24.40 -15.72 8.56
CA LEU A 41 23.07 -15.65 7.93
C LEU A 41 23.00 -14.63 6.79
N PRO A 42 23.42 -13.35 6.93
CA PRO A 42 23.38 -12.39 5.83
C PRO A 42 24.26 -12.79 4.63
N LEU A 43 25.39 -13.44 4.89
CA LEU A 43 26.26 -13.96 3.82
C LEU A 43 25.60 -15.12 3.09
N ALA A 44 24.92 -16.00 3.82
CA ALA A 44 24.15 -17.10 3.23
C ALA A 44 22.96 -16.56 2.40
N GLU A 45 22.23 -15.58 2.88
CA GLU A 45 21.14 -14.90 2.14
C GLU A 45 21.65 -14.40 0.79
N THR A 46 22.75 -13.66 0.80
CA THR A 46 23.36 -13.11 -0.43
C THR A 46 23.85 -14.20 -1.38
N PHE A 47 24.54 -15.22 -0.84
CA PHE A 47 25.12 -16.30 -1.64
C PHE A 47 24.06 -17.20 -2.28
N PHE A 48 23.04 -17.57 -1.51
CA PHE A 48 21.96 -18.45 -1.98
C PHE A 48 20.77 -17.69 -2.59
N LYS A 49 20.82 -16.37 -2.62
CA LYS A 49 19.71 -15.49 -3.07
C LYS A 49 18.38 -15.82 -2.36
N MET A 50 18.44 -16.19 -1.09
CA MET A 50 17.27 -16.53 -0.30
C MET A 50 16.72 -15.29 0.39
N THR A 51 15.40 -15.15 0.37
CA THR A 51 14.72 -14.07 1.07
C THR A 51 14.25 -14.56 2.44
N THR A 52 14.84 -14.04 3.51
CA THR A 52 14.45 -14.41 4.87
C THR A 52 13.33 -13.49 5.40
N PRO A 53 12.54 -13.94 6.39
CA PRO A 53 11.57 -13.09 7.05
C PRO A 53 12.19 -11.83 7.68
N MET A 54 13.45 -11.90 8.13
CA MET A 54 14.17 -10.76 8.69
C MET A 54 14.43 -9.69 7.61
N LYS A 55 14.85 -10.11 6.42
CA LYS A 55 15.07 -9.20 5.28
C LYS A 55 13.75 -8.55 4.84
N LEU A 56 12.65 -9.31 4.81
CA LEU A 56 11.32 -8.76 4.51
C LEU A 56 10.88 -7.71 5.55
N LEU A 57 11.13 -7.93 6.84
CA LEU A 57 10.83 -6.94 7.88
C LEU A 57 11.66 -5.67 7.73
N GLU A 58 12.93 -5.79 7.34
CA GLU A 58 13.79 -4.63 7.03
C GLU A 58 13.23 -3.82 5.87
N LEU A 59 12.84 -4.48 4.78
CA LEU A 59 12.25 -3.86 3.60
C LEU A 59 10.89 -3.22 3.85
N ALA A 60 10.09 -3.77 4.76
CA ALA A 60 8.80 -3.20 5.16
C ALA A 60 8.93 -1.88 5.96
N ASN A 61 10.14 -1.49 6.33
CA ASN A 61 10.36 -0.28 7.11
C ASN A 61 10.08 0.97 6.26
N PRO A 62 9.20 1.89 6.71
CA PRO A 62 8.96 3.17 6.03
C PRO A 62 10.22 4.04 5.86
N GLY A 63 11.28 3.72 6.62
CA GLY A 63 12.61 4.33 6.48
C GLY A 63 13.38 3.92 5.24
N HIS A 64 12.96 2.89 4.50
CA HIS A 64 13.62 2.43 3.29
C HIS A 64 13.66 3.55 2.22
N PRO A 65 14.82 3.80 1.54
CA PRO A 65 14.96 4.93 0.62
C PRO A 65 13.90 4.98 -0.48
N LEU A 66 13.60 3.84 -1.12
CA LEU A 66 12.56 3.78 -2.18
C LEU A 66 11.17 4.08 -1.64
N ILE A 67 10.82 3.58 -0.43
CA ILE A 67 9.53 3.89 0.20
C ILE A 67 9.42 5.38 0.49
N LYS A 68 10.49 6.01 1.01
CA LYS A 68 10.52 7.47 1.22
C LYS A 68 10.33 8.24 -0.09
N ARG A 69 10.98 7.80 -1.17
CA ARG A 69 10.79 8.40 -2.48
C ARG A 69 9.33 8.28 -2.95
N LEU A 70 8.72 7.09 -2.84
CA LEU A 70 7.30 6.89 -3.15
C LEU A 70 6.40 7.83 -2.35
N MET A 71 6.63 7.97 -1.04
CA MET A 71 5.85 8.85 -0.16
C MET A 71 5.93 10.33 -0.57
N THR A 72 7.06 10.78 -1.11
CA THR A 72 7.32 12.20 -1.40
C THR A 72 7.12 12.56 -2.88
N GLU A 73 7.49 11.67 -3.81
CA GLU A 73 7.49 11.93 -5.25
C GLU A 73 6.23 11.37 -5.94
N ALA A 74 5.67 10.26 -5.41
CA ALA A 74 4.50 9.58 -5.95
C ALA A 74 3.55 9.12 -4.83
N PRO A 75 2.98 10.03 -4.02
CA PRO A 75 2.17 9.69 -2.84
C PRO A 75 0.93 8.88 -3.19
N GLY A 76 0.31 9.09 -4.35
CA GLY A 76 -0.82 8.28 -4.82
C GLY A 76 -0.44 6.83 -5.05
N THR A 77 0.70 6.57 -5.69
CA THR A 77 1.25 5.22 -5.87
C THR A 77 1.59 4.56 -4.53
N TYR A 78 2.19 5.30 -3.59
CA TYR A 78 2.43 4.77 -2.25
C TYR A 78 1.14 4.33 -1.55
N TYR A 79 0.10 5.16 -1.57
CA TYR A 79 -1.20 4.83 -0.98
C TYR A 79 -1.84 3.60 -1.63
N HIS A 80 -1.81 3.54 -2.96
CA HIS A 80 -2.25 2.38 -3.72
C HIS A 80 -1.51 1.11 -3.29
N SER A 81 -0.18 1.15 -3.24
CA SER A 81 0.68 0.02 -2.85
C SER A 81 0.37 -0.51 -1.45
N VAL A 82 0.09 0.37 -0.49
CA VAL A 82 -0.32 -0.03 0.87
C VAL A 82 -1.67 -0.76 0.85
N LEU A 83 -2.64 -0.25 0.08
CA LEU A 83 -3.96 -0.89 -0.03
C LEU A 83 -3.88 -2.25 -0.72
N VAL A 84 -3.10 -2.35 -1.80
CA VAL A 84 -2.81 -3.62 -2.49
C VAL A 84 -2.16 -4.60 -1.53
N GLY A 85 -1.17 -4.16 -0.74
CA GLY A 85 -0.50 -4.98 0.26
C GLY A 85 -1.44 -5.56 1.31
N ASN A 86 -2.38 -4.75 1.80
CA ASN A 86 -3.39 -5.22 2.77
C ASN A 86 -4.34 -6.28 2.18
N LEU A 87 -4.72 -6.13 0.91
CA LEU A 87 -5.54 -7.12 0.21
C LEU A 87 -4.77 -8.41 -0.04
N ALA A 88 -3.55 -8.28 -0.55
CA ALA A 88 -2.71 -9.38 -0.95
C ALA A 88 -2.26 -10.25 0.24
N GLU A 89 -1.92 -9.63 1.38
CA GLU A 89 -1.56 -10.33 2.62
C GLU A 89 -2.66 -11.28 3.10
N VAL A 90 -3.90 -10.77 3.22
CA VAL A 90 -5.04 -11.59 3.69
C VAL A 90 -5.37 -12.71 2.69
N ALA A 91 -5.23 -12.44 1.40
CA ALA A 91 -5.46 -13.46 0.37
C ALA A 91 -4.38 -14.55 0.37
N ALA A 92 -3.12 -14.17 0.57
CA ALA A 92 -1.99 -15.11 0.70
C ALA A 92 -2.17 -16.03 1.91
N ASP A 93 -2.50 -15.48 3.07
CA ASP A 93 -2.82 -16.27 4.27
C ASP A 93 -3.95 -17.28 4.03
N ALA A 94 -5.01 -16.87 3.32
CA ALA A 94 -6.16 -17.73 3.05
C ALA A 94 -5.81 -18.99 2.23
N ILE A 95 -4.75 -18.94 1.41
CA ILE A 95 -4.33 -20.06 0.56
C ILE A 95 -2.99 -20.69 0.98
N GLY A 96 -2.36 -20.17 2.05
CA GLY A 96 -1.08 -20.67 2.57
C GLY A 96 0.13 -20.30 1.71
N ALA A 97 0.06 -19.16 0.99
CA ALA A 97 1.19 -18.52 0.34
C ALA A 97 1.97 -17.62 1.31
N ASP A 98 3.15 -17.13 0.93
CA ASP A 98 3.95 -16.25 1.78
C ASP A 98 3.35 -14.84 1.84
N SER A 99 2.53 -14.59 2.86
CA SER A 99 1.83 -13.32 3.08
C SER A 99 2.79 -12.15 3.35
N ASN A 100 3.93 -12.41 4.03
CA ASN A 100 4.94 -11.38 4.26
C ASN A 100 5.63 -10.95 2.97
N LEU A 101 5.98 -11.91 2.11
CA LEU A 101 6.58 -11.63 0.81
C LEU A 101 5.63 -10.81 -0.06
N VAL A 102 4.38 -11.23 -0.19
CA VAL A 102 3.39 -10.52 -1.03
C VAL A 102 3.15 -9.11 -0.52
N ARG A 103 3.01 -8.93 0.80
CA ARG A 103 2.84 -7.62 1.40
C ARG A 103 4.02 -6.69 1.13
N VAL A 104 5.24 -7.18 1.34
CA VAL A 104 6.45 -6.39 1.11
C VAL A 104 6.61 -6.08 -0.38
N ALA A 105 6.45 -7.07 -1.26
CA ALA A 105 6.51 -6.87 -2.70
C ALA A 105 5.47 -5.84 -3.18
N SER A 106 4.28 -5.81 -2.57
CA SER A 106 3.26 -4.81 -2.88
C SER A 106 3.73 -3.38 -2.66
N TYR A 107 4.60 -3.11 -1.67
CA TYR A 107 5.13 -1.76 -1.46
C TYR A 107 6.05 -1.30 -2.58
N PHE A 108 6.65 -2.22 -3.33
CA PHE A 108 7.64 -1.94 -4.36
C PHE A 108 7.14 -2.23 -5.78
N HIS A 109 5.98 -2.91 -5.97
CA HIS A 109 5.57 -3.40 -7.30
C HIS A 109 5.49 -2.28 -8.35
N ASP A 110 5.15 -1.10 -7.93
CA ASP A 110 4.94 0.09 -8.75
C ASP A 110 6.05 1.15 -8.60
N VAL A 111 7.22 0.77 -8.04
CA VAL A 111 8.31 1.71 -7.78
C VAL A 111 8.82 2.42 -9.04
N GLY A 112 8.74 1.78 -10.19
CA GLY A 112 9.13 2.39 -11.46
C GLY A 112 8.27 3.56 -11.92
N LYS A 113 7.08 3.76 -11.33
CA LYS A 113 6.26 4.96 -11.55
C LYS A 113 6.96 6.24 -11.06
N LEU A 114 8.00 6.11 -10.22
CA LEU A 114 8.86 7.23 -9.79
C LEU A 114 9.57 7.93 -10.95
N GLU A 115 9.83 7.25 -12.06
CA GLU A 115 10.44 7.88 -13.23
C GLU A 115 9.54 8.95 -13.87
N ARG A 116 8.22 8.70 -13.86
CA ARG A 116 7.23 9.60 -14.49
C ARG A 116 5.92 9.66 -13.70
N PRO A 117 5.91 10.12 -12.43
CA PRO A 117 4.75 9.98 -11.54
C PRO A 117 3.47 10.59 -12.11
N LYS A 118 3.58 11.75 -12.77
CA LYS A 118 2.42 12.50 -13.31
C LYS A 118 1.70 11.81 -14.48
N TYR A 119 2.28 10.75 -15.06
CA TYR A 119 1.61 9.95 -16.08
C TYR A 119 0.66 8.91 -15.49
N PHE A 120 0.71 8.67 -14.18
CA PHE A 120 -0.17 7.72 -13.50
C PHE A 120 -1.27 8.47 -12.77
N VAL A 121 -2.52 8.05 -13.01
CA VAL A 121 -3.74 8.80 -12.63
C VAL A 121 -3.81 9.10 -11.13
N GLU A 122 -3.31 8.21 -10.31
CA GLU A 122 -3.28 8.36 -8.86
C GLU A 122 -2.37 9.47 -8.35
N ASN A 123 -1.45 9.97 -9.20
CA ASN A 123 -0.53 11.08 -8.88
C ASN A 123 -0.83 12.36 -9.70
N GLN A 124 -1.93 12.38 -10.47
CA GLN A 124 -2.30 13.53 -11.27
C GLN A 124 -3.08 14.55 -10.44
N GLU A 125 -2.86 15.83 -10.77
CA GLU A 125 -3.72 16.90 -10.30
C GLU A 125 -5.06 16.90 -11.07
N PRO A 126 -6.15 17.35 -10.47
CA PRO A 126 -7.44 17.42 -11.17
C PRO A 126 -7.32 18.16 -12.50
N ASN A 127 -7.88 17.58 -13.57
CA ASN A 127 -7.87 18.12 -14.93
C ASN A 127 -6.50 18.25 -15.60
N MET A 128 -5.46 17.60 -15.10
CA MET A 128 -4.12 17.59 -15.69
C MET A 128 -3.69 16.17 -16.10
N ASN A 129 -4.26 15.65 -17.19
CA ASN A 129 -3.88 14.36 -17.74
C ASN A 129 -2.91 14.50 -18.93
N PRO A 130 -1.60 14.18 -18.78
CA PRO A 130 -0.63 14.30 -19.87
C PRO A 130 -0.97 13.41 -21.08
N HIS A 131 -1.67 12.29 -20.89
CA HIS A 131 -2.06 11.37 -21.95
C HIS A 131 -3.09 11.94 -22.94
N GLU A 132 -3.72 13.06 -22.64
CA GLU A 132 -4.64 13.70 -23.58
C GLU A 132 -3.93 14.26 -24.82
N LYS A 133 -2.66 14.65 -24.64
CA LYS A 133 -1.81 15.25 -25.69
C LYS A 133 -0.99 14.20 -26.45
N LEU A 134 -1.07 12.93 -26.06
CA LEU A 134 -0.28 11.84 -26.65
C LEU A 134 -1.15 10.93 -27.49
N ASN A 135 -0.51 10.31 -28.49
CA ASN A 135 -1.19 9.20 -29.18
C ASN A 135 -1.27 7.97 -28.23
N PRO A 136 -2.27 7.07 -28.44
CA PRO A 136 -2.47 5.93 -27.56
C PRO A 136 -1.27 4.97 -27.48
N SER A 137 -0.52 4.77 -28.56
CA SER A 137 0.64 3.89 -28.58
C SER A 137 1.77 4.43 -27.70
N LEU A 138 2.06 5.74 -27.79
CA LEU A 138 3.07 6.38 -26.92
C LEU A 138 2.63 6.35 -25.44
N SER A 139 1.34 6.59 -25.19
CA SER A 139 0.78 6.46 -23.84
C SER A 139 0.97 5.05 -23.29
N THR A 140 0.74 4.03 -24.10
CA THR A 140 0.94 2.63 -23.73
C THR A 140 2.39 2.34 -23.40
N LEU A 141 3.34 2.81 -24.20
CA LEU A 141 4.78 2.63 -23.95
C LEU A 141 5.19 3.26 -22.60
N ILE A 142 4.68 4.46 -22.28
CA ILE A 142 4.95 5.10 -21.00
C ILE A 142 4.38 4.29 -19.82
N ILE A 143 3.16 3.77 -19.98
CA ILE A 143 2.56 2.93 -18.93
C ILE A 143 3.33 1.62 -18.75
N ILE A 144 3.66 0.92 -19.85
CA ILE A 144 4.38 -0.36 -19.79
C ILE A 144 5.77 -0.20 -19.19
N SER A 145 6.45 0.93 -19.46
CA SER A 145 7.85 1.11 -19.05
C SER A 145 8.05 1.05 -17.53
N HIS A 146 7.01 1.35 -16.71
CA HIS A 146 7.18 1.35 -15.26
C HIS A 146 7.61 -0.01 -14.69
N VAL A 147 7.23 -1.11 -15.33
CA VAL A 147 7.64 -2.45 -14.88
C VAL A 147 9.16 -2.61 -15.04
N LYS A 148 9.68 -2.27 -16.22
CA LYS A 148 11.12 -2.31 -16.48
C LYS A 148 11.87 -1.34 -15.58
N ASP A 149 11.42 -0.08 -15.52
CA ASP A 149 11.99 0.97 -14.68
C ASP A 149 11.98 0.53 -13.20
N GLY A 150 10.93 -0.20 -12.77
CA GLY A 150 10.78 -0.75 -11.42
C GLY A 150 11.75 -1.88 -11.11
N VAL A 151 11.98 -2.79 -12.07
CA VAL A 151 12.99 -3.85 -11.95
C VAL A 151 14.40 -3.25 -11.81
N GLU A 152 14.76 -2.29 -12.68
CA GLU A 152 16.06 -1.61 -12.62
C GLU A 152 16.26 -0.91 -11.27
N MET A 153 15.25 -0.17 -10.78
CA MET A 153 15.33 0.44 -9.45
C MET A 153 15.44 -0.59 -8.32
N ALA A 154 14.71 -1.70 -8.39
CA ALA A 154 14.76 -2.73 -7.37
C ALA A 154 16.15 -3.40 -7.30
N GLU A 155 16.80 -3.62 -8.45
CA GLU A 155 18.16 -4.13 -8.54
C GLU A 155 19.19 -3.11 -8.00
N ASP A 156 19.05 -1.82 -8.34
CA ASP A 156 19.92 -0.74 -7.86
C ASP A 156 19.89 -0.55 -6.34
N TYR A 157 18.78 -0.93 -5.71
CA TYR A 157 18.60 -0.86 -4.24
C TYR A 157 18.75 -2.22 -3.55
N ASP A 158 19.35 -3.22 -4.22
CA ASP A 158 19.61 -4.56 -3.67
C ASP A 158 18.38 -5.25 -3.07
N LEU A 159 17.20 -5.10 -3.73
CA LEU A 159 16.01 -5.84 -3.31
C LEU A 159 16.19 -7.34 -3.61
N PRO A 160 15.63 -8.24 -2.76
CA PRO A 160 15.70 -9.67 -3.00
C PRO A 160 15.08 -10.08 -4.34
N GLN A 161 15.64 -11.10 -4.98
CA GLN A 161 15.18 -11.56 -6.28
C GLN A 161 13.69 -11.90 -6.31
N SER A 162 13.15 -12.50 -5.23
CA SER A 162 11.70 -12.79 -5.11
C SER A 162 10.81 -11.55 -5.19
N VAL A 163 11.29 -10.39 -4.72
CA VAL A 163 10.58 -9.11 -4.85
C VAL A 163 10.72 -8.57 -6.27
N VAL A 164 11.92 -8.65 -6.86
CA VAL A 164 12.19 -8.24 -8.25
C VAL A 164 11.34 -9.05 -9.23
N ASP A 165 11.24 -10.37 -9.04
CA ASP A 165 10.43 -11.25 -9.87
C ASP A 165 8.95 -10.83 -9.82
N ILE A 166 8.40 -10.56 -8.62
CA ILE A 166 7.03 -10.09 -8.46
C ILE A 166 6.81 -8.73 -9.16
N ILE A 167 7.77 -7.78 -9.05
CA ILE A 167 7.71 -6.51 -9.79
C ILE A 167 7.64 -6.77 -11.30
N ASN A 168 8.42 -7.69 -11.82
CA ASN A 168 8.46 -8.02 -13.24
C ASN A 168 7.18 -8.72 -13.74
N GLU A 169 6.49 -9.47 -12.87
CA GLU A 169 5.38 -10.36 -13.23
C GLU A 169 4.00 -9.77 -12.95
N HIS A 170 3.88 -8.70 -12.16
CA HIS A 170 2.58 -8.25 -11.61
C HIS A 170 1.55 -7.81 -12.67
N HIS A 171 1.97 -7.49 -13.88
CA HIS A 171 1.09 -7.26 -15.02
C HIS A 171 1.11 -8.38 -16.06
N GLY A 172 2.03 -9.35 -15.95
CA GLY A 172 2.17 -10.45 -16.90
C GLY A 172 2.27 -9.96 -18.33
N ASN A 173 1.52 -10.59 -19.21
CA ASN A 173 1.36 -10.17 -20.61
C ASN A 173 -0.03 -9.56 -20.87
N SER A 174 -0.62 -8.90 -19.87
CA SER A 174 -1.93 -8.28 -20.01
C SER A 174 -1.92 -7.11 -21.00
N VAL A 175 -3.12 -6.68 -21.45
CA VAL A 175 -3.26 -5.59 -22.41
C VAL A 175 -3.66 -4.32 -21.68
N VAL A 176 -3.05 -3.18 -22.03
CA VAL A 176 -3.45 -1.85 -21.54
C VAL A 176 -4.75 -1.45 -22.25
N GLN A 177 -5.87 -2.01 -21.74
CA GLN A 177 -7.19 -1.99 -22.40
C GLN A 177 -7.65 -0.58 -22.74
N TYR A 178 -7.45 0.39 -21.85
CA TYR A 178 -7.88 1.77 -22.07
C TYR A 178 -7.30 2.37 -23.35
N PHE A 179 -5.99 2.26 -23.53
CA PHE A 179 -5.32 2.82 -24.71
C PHE A 179 -5.56 2.00 -25.96
N TYR A 180 -5.71 0.67 -25.85
CA TYR A 180 -6.13 -0.16 -26.95
C TYR A 180 -7.50 0.27 -27.51
N HIS A 181 -8.50 0.44 -26.64
CA HIS A 181 -9.82 0.90 -27.05
C HIS A 181 -9.80 2.33 -27.59
N LYS A 182 -9.00 3.23 -27.00
CA LYS A 182 -8.80 4.60 -27.49
C LYS A 182 -8.17 4.61 -28.89
N ALA A 183 -7.15 3.75 -29.13
CA ALA A 183 -6.54 3.60 -30.45
C ALA A 183 -7.52 3.06 -31.48
N LYS A 184 -8.30 2.03 -31.11
CA LYS A 184 -9.32 1.44 -31.99
C LYS A 184 -10.42 2.45 -32.35
N ALA A 185 -10.83 3.29 -31.42
CA ALA A 185 -11.81 4.35 -31.69
C ALA A 185 -11.26 5.44 -32.62
N ALA A 186 -9.96 5.73 -32.54
CA ALA A 186 -9.29 6.75 -33.35
C ALA A 186 -8.85 6.26 -34.74
N SER A 187 -8.80 4.95 -34.98
CA SER A 187 -8.23 4.37 -36.20
C SER A 187 -9.11 4.50 -37.45
N HIS A 188 -10.38 4.97 -37.33
CA HIS A 188 -11.31 5.13 -38.43
C HIS A 188 -11.50 3.88 -39.34
N GLY A 189 -11.19 2.70 -38.80
CA GLY A 189 -11.32 1.41 -39.51
C GLY A 189 -9.97 0.75 -39.86
N ASP A 190 -8.86 1.42 -39.67
CA ASP A 190 -7.53 0.81 -39.83
C ASP A 190 -7.29 -0.30 -38.77
N PRO A 191 -6.60 -1.38 -39.11
CA PRO A 191 -6.35 -2.46 -38.18
C PRO A 191 -5.42 -1.98 -37.05
N VAL A 192 -5.88 -2.16 -35.80
CA VAL A 192 -5.09 -1.91 -34.58
C VAL A 192 -4.71 -3.26 -33.97
N HIS A 193 -3.44 -3.59 -33.93
CA HIS A 193 -2.96 -4.85 -33.38
C HIS A 193 -2.99 -4.79 -31.84
N LYS A 194 -3.71 -5.74 -31.24
CA LYS A 194 -3.87 -5.80 -29.77
C LYS A 194 -2.53 -6.03 -29.05
N ASP A 195 -1.62 -6.73 -29.71
CA ASP A 195 -0.32 -7.07 -29.14
C ASP A 195 0.62 -5.86 -28.99
N ASP A 196 0.41 -4.78 -29.74
CA ASP A 196 1.14 -3.51 -29.56
C ASP A 196 0.83 -2.80 -28.22
N PHE A 197 -0.22 -3.27 -27.54
CA PHE A 197 -0.71 -2.73 -26.28
C PHE A 197 -0.52 -3.72 -25.12
N ARG A 198 0.28 -4.78 -25.29
CA ARG A 198 0.59 -5.77 -24.25
C ARG A 198 1.83 -5.41 -23.45
N TYR A 199 1.80 -5.77 -22.19
CA TYR A 199 3.02 -5.86 -21.41
C TYR A 199 3.90 -7.00 -21.93
N PRO A 200 5.20 -6.76 -22.20
CA PRO A 200 6.13 -7.79 -22.71
C PRO A 200 6.83 -8.51 -21.55
N HIS A 201 6.10 -8.82 -20.48
CA HIS A 201 6.63 -9.40 -19.25
C HIS A 201 6.12 -10.83 -19.05
N PRO A 202 6.83 -11.66 -18.25
CA PRO A 202 6.37 -13.01 -17.94
C PRO A 202 5.04 -12.97 -17.16
N LYS A 203 4.23 -14.00 -17.35
CA LYS A 203 3.06 -14.23 -16.52
C LYS A 203 3.50 -14.56 -15.09
N PRO A 204 2.64 -14.41 -14.08
CA PRO A 204 2.94 -14.85 -12.72
C PRO A 204 3.44 -16.28 -12.67
N GLN A 205 4.61 -16.49 -12.06
CA GLN A 205 5.24 -17.81 -11.89
C GLN A 205 4.94 -18.41 -10.52
N THR A 206 4.54 -17.58 -9.54
CA THR A 206 4.27 -17.98 -8.17
C THR A 206 2.85 -17.59 -7.76
N LYS A 207 2.35 -18.21 -6.67
CA LYS A 207 1.06 -17.81 -6.08
C LYS A 207 1.09 -16.36 -5.60
N GLU A 208 2.22 -15.95 -5.07
CA GLU A 208 2.48 -14.60 -4.57
C GLU A 208 2.34 -13.56 -5.68
N SER A 209 2.99 -13.76 -6.83
CA SER A 209 2.87 -12.87 -8.00
C SER A 209 1.43 -12.81 -8.52
N ALA A 210 0.76 -13.96 -8.59
CA ALA A 210 -0.63 -14.03 -9.06
C ALA A 210 -1.61 -13.34 -8.09
N ILE A 211 -1.41 -13.48 -6.78
CA ILE A 211 -2.21 -12.78 -5.77
C ILE A 211 -2.03 -11.27 -5.90
N LEU A 212 -0.78 -10.82 -6.08
CA LEU A 212 -0.50 -9.39 -6.24
C LEU A 212 -1.15 -8.85 -7.51
N MET A 213 -1.05 -9.53 -8.65
CA MET A 213 -1.75 -9.15 -9.89
C MET A 213 -3.25 -9.01 -9.70
N MET A 214 -3.89 -9.96 -8.98
CA MET A 214 -5.31 -9.90 -8.68
C MET A 214 -5.65 -8.73 -7.75
N ALA A 215 -4.86 -8.54 -6.68
CA ALA A 215 -5.08 -7.49 -5.68
C ALA A 215 -4.94 -6.08 -6.29
N ASP A 216 -3.91 -5.86 -7.11
CA ASP A 216 -3.69 -4.62 -7.85
C ASP A 216 -4.90 -4.30 -8.76
N SER A 217 -5.29 -5.22 -9.61
CA SER A 217 -6.42 -5.04 -10.53
C SER A 217 -7.74 -4.79 -9.80
N VAL A 218 -7.98 -5.49 -8.70
CA VAL A 218 -9.19 -5.33 -7.87
C VAL A 218 -9.18 -3.96 -7.20
N GLN A 219 -8.07 -3.54 -6.59
CA GLN A 219 -7.96 -2.26 -5.92
C GLN A 219 -8.17 -1.11 -6.92
N ALA A 220 -7.47 -1.13 -8.05
CA ALA A 220 -7.58 -0.10 -9.09
C ALA A 220 -9.00 0.02 -9.66
N ALA A 221 -9.65 -1.12 -9.94
CA ALA A 221 -11.01 -1.12 -10.47
C ALA A 221 -12.07 -0.65 -9.48
N LEU A 222 -11.89 -0.94 -8.19
CA LEU A 222 -12.85 -0.53 -7.15
C LEU A 222 -12.68 0.94 -6.76
N GLN A 223 -11.47 1.47 -6.85
CA GLN A 223 -11.22 2.89 -6.60
C GLN A 223 -11.95 3.80 -7.61
N SER A 224 -12.10 3.34 -8.85
CA SER A 224 -12.79 4.07 -9.93
C SER A 224 -14.28 3.76 -10.05
N ALA A 225 -14.78 2.73 -9.35
CA ALA A 225 -16.14 2.25 -9.50
C ALA A 225 -17.12 2.90 -8.52
N THR A 226 -18.29 3.33 -9.03
CA THR A 226 -19.42 3.70 -8.18
C THR A 226 -20.19 2.45 -7.79
N LEU A 227 -19.83 1.86 -6.65
CA LEU A 227 -20.49 0.65 -6.13
C LEU A 227 -21.72 1.04 -5.31
N ARG A 228 -22.85 0.42 -5.62
CA ARG A 228 -24.14 0.67 -4.95
C ARG A 228 -24.45 -0.34 -3.84
N SER A 229 -23.82 -1.51 -3.89
CA SER A 229 -24.09 -2.60 -2.94
C SER A 229 -22.86 -3.50 -2.72
N LYS A 230 -22.91 -4.29 -1.62
CA LYS A 230 -21.95 -5.39 -1.40
C LYS A 230 -22.01 -6.47 -2.49
N GLY A 231 -23.19 -6.67 -3.10
CA GLY A 231 -23.36 -7.56 -4.23
C GLY A 231 -22.60 -7.09 -5.47
N ASP A 232 -22.65 -5.80 -5.78
CA ASP A 232 -21.93 -5.22 -6.92
C ASP A 232 -20.41 -5.36 -6.72
N MET A 233 -19.94 -5.14 -5.48
CA MET A 233 -18.52 -5.33 -5.14
C MET A 233 -18.08 -6.78 -5.38
N ARG A 234 -18.84 -7.76 -4.87
CA ARG A 234 -18.54 -9.19 -5.06
C ARG A 234 -18.53 -9.58 -6.52
N ALA A 235 -19.52 -9.14 -7.28
CA ALA A 235 -19.60 -9.37 -8.72
C ALA A 235 -18.38 -8.77 -9.44
N LYS A 236 -18.00 -7.53 -9.12
CA LYS A 236 -16.85 -6.86 -9.74
C LYS A 236 -15.54 -7.58 -9.46
N ILE A 237 -15.29 -8.02 -8.20
CA ILE A 237 -14.12 -8.83 -7.84
C ILE A 237 -14.11 -10.13 -8.65
N HIS A 238 -15.25 -10.82 -8.71
CA HIS A 238 -15.38 -12.05 -9.49
C HIS A 238 -15.02 -11.82 -10.96
N ASP A 239 -15.63 -10.82 -11.61
CA ASP A 239 -15.42 -10.53 -13.04
C ASP A 239 -13.95 -10.21 -13.35
N ILE A 240 -13.26 -9.47 -12.48
CA ILE A 240 -11.84 -9.13 -12.66
C ILE A 240 -11.01 -10.41 -12.70
N ILE A 241 -11.17 -11.27 -11.68
CA ILE A 241 -10.39 -12.52 -11.57
C ILE A 241 -10.73 -13.48 -12.71
N GLN A 242 -12.01 -13.62 -13.10
CA GLN A 242 -12.40 -14.43 -14.22
C GLN A 242 -11.83 -13.93 -15.55
N ASN A 243 -11.77 -12.63 -15.77
CA ASN A 243 -11.15 -12.04 -16.96
C ASN A 243 -9.65 -12.32 -17.03
N GLN A 244 -8.93 -12.26 -15.91
CA GLN A 244 -7.51 -12.61 -15.86
C GLN A 244 -7.29 -14.10 -16.10
N LEU A 245 -8.13 -14.96 -15.52
CA LEU A 245 -8.10 -16.40 -15.76
C LEU A 245 -8.39 -16.73 -17.23
N ALA A 246 -9.43 -16.14 -17.82
CA ALA A 246 -9.78 -16.33 -19.23
C ALA A 246 -8.70 -15.78 -20.18
N ALA A 247 -7.94 -14.76 -19.75
CA ALA A 247 -6.78 -14.25 -20.48
C ALA A 247 -5.52 -15.13 -20.33
N GLY A 248 -5.60 -16.23 -19.57
CA GLY A 248 -4.50 -17.17 -19.36
C GLY A 248 -3.37 -16.62 -18.48
N GLN A 249 -3.62 -15.62 -17.64
CA GLN A 249 -2.56 -15.02 -16.83
C GLN A 249 -2.00 -15.95 -15.75
N PHE A 250 -2.76 -16.97 -15.34
CA PHE A 250 -2.40 -17.90 -14.25
C PHE A 250 -1.96 -19.28 -14.74
N GLU A 251 -1.67 -19.43 -16.03
CA GLU A 251 -1.32 -20.75 -16.62
C GLU A 251 0.04 -21.27 -16.17
N GLU A 252 0.92 -20.37 -15.72
CA GLU A 252 2.30 -20.69 -15.35
C GLU A 252 2.53 -20.72 -13.84
N CYS A 253 1.47 -20.53 -13.04
CA CYS A 253 1.55 -20.60 -11.58
C CYS A 253 0.68 -21.71 -10.99
N ASP A 254 1.04 -22.17 -9.80
CA ASP A 254 0.43 -23.34 -9.14
C ASP A 254 -0.81 -22.96 -8.32
N LEU A 255 -1.78 -22.28 -8.99
CA LEU A 255 -3.05 -21.88 -8.41
C LEU A 255 -4.17 -22.86 -8.77
N THR A 256 -4.92 -23.29 -7.76
CA THR A 256 -6.12 -24.09 -7.96
C THR A 256 -7.39 -23.24 -8.03
N PHE A 257 -8.46 -23.74 -8.60
CA PHE A 257 -9.77 -23.07 -8.58
C PHE A 257 -10.28 -22.83 -7.15
N ARG A 258 -9.89 -23.70 -6.19
CA ARG A 258 -10.19 -23.52 -4.77
C ARG A 258 -9.44 -22.32 -4.21
N ASP A 259 -8.19 -22.14 -4.60
CA ASP A 259 -7.39 -20.99 -4.17
C ASP A 259 -7.97 -19.68 -4.71
N LEU A 260 -8.36 -19.65 -6.00
CA LEU A 260 -9.02 -18.49 -6.60
C LEU A 260 -10.30 -18.10 -5.85
N HIS A 261 -11.13 -19.09 -5.47
CA HIS A 261 -12.34 -18.82 -4.68
C HIS A 261 -12.00 -18.23 -3.30
N LYS A 262 -10.99 -18.77 -2.60
CA LYS A 262 -10.56 -18.25 -1.30
C LYS A 262 -9.99 -16.82 -1.42
N VAL A 263 -9.21 -16.53 -2.47
CA VAL A 263 -8.69 -15.20 -2.74
C VAL A 263 -9.83 -14.20 -2.97
N GLN A 264 -10.86 -14.57 -3.75
CA GLN A 264 -12.06 -13.73 -3.95
C GLN A 264 -12.75 -13.40 -2.63
N GLU A 265 -12.96 -14.40 -1.77
CA GLU A 265 -13.62 -14.19 -0.48
C GLU A 265 -12.74 -13.35 0.47
N ALA A 266 -11.43 -13.53 0.45
CA ALA A 266 -10.49 -12.72 1.22
C ALA A 266 -10.56 -11.24 0.79
N PHE A 267 -10.48 -10.95 -0.51
CA PHE A 267 -10.62 -9.59 -1.03
C PHE A 267 -11.97 -8.97 -0.65
N PHE A 268 -13.05 -9.71 -0.81
CA PHE A 268 -14.37 -9.23 -0.44
C PHE A 268 -14.48 -8.92 1.05
N SER A 269 -13.91 -9.76 1.91
CA SER A 269 -13.90 -9.56 3.36
C SER A 269 -13.21 -8.26 3.75
N VAL A 270 -11.98 -8.03 3.25
CA VAL A 270 -11.20 -6.83 3.53
C VAL A 270 -11.93 -5.57 3.02
N LEU A 271 -12.35 -5.58 1.76
CA LEU A 271 -12.97 -4.43 1.11
C LEU A 271 -14.35 -4.10 1.70
N SER A 272 -15.13 -5.11 2.08
CA SER A 272 -16.42 -4.88 2.75
C SER A 272 -16.27 -4.32 4.16
N GLY A 273 -15.15 -4.59 4.84
CA GLY A 273 -14.80 -4.01 6.13
C GLY A 273 -14.33 -2.56 6.01
N LEU A 274 -13.59 -2.24 4.94
CA LEU A 274 -13.13 -0.87 4.65
C LEU A 274 -14.25 0.02 4.10
N SER A 275 -15.20 -0.58 3.37
CA SER A 275 -16.39 0.11 2.90
C SER A 275 -17.36 0.33 4.05
N HIS A 276 -17.04 1.26 4.93
CA HIS A 276 -18.11 1.92 5.65
C HIS A 276 -18.94 2.59 4.56
N TYR A 277 -20.11 2.01 4.24
CA TYR A 277 -21.11 2.70 3.44
C TYR A 277 -21.20 4.09 4.04
N ARG A 278 -20.82 5.12 3.29
CA ARG A 278 -21.24 6.48 3.61
C ARG A 278 -22.75 6.36 3.76
N ILE A 279 -23.22 6.35 5.00
CA ILE A 279 -24.60 6.67 5.28
C ILE A 279 -24.68 8.07 4.68
N GLU A 280 -25.38 8.21 3.55
CA GLU A 280 -25.81 9.53 3.11
C GLU A 280 -26.65 10.04 4.27
N TYR A 281 -26.01 10.84 5.12
CA TYR A 281 -26.78 11.65 6.03
C TYR A 281 -27.65 12.51 5.14
N PRO A 282 -29.01 12.45 5.30
CA PRO A 282 -29.88 13.33 4.53
C PRO A 282 -29.32 14.73 4.68
N SER A 283 -29.15 15.43 3.57
CA SER A 283 -28.72 16.82 3.60
C SER A 283 -29.67 17.58 4.55
N MET A 284 -29.13 18.56 5.26
CA MET A 284 -30.00 19.38 6.17
C MET A 284 -31.15 20.03 5.42
N SER A 285 -31.12 20.08 4.06
CA SER A 285 -32.25 20.49 3.21
C SER A 285 -33.37 19.45 3.10
N ASP A 286 -33.05 18.14 3.31
CA ASP A 286 -34.02 17.04 3.24
C ASP A 286 -34.66 16.75 4.62
N LEU A 287 -34.06 17.23 5.68
CA LEU A 287 -34.69 17.28 7.00
C LEU A 287 -35.70 18.43 6.97
N ASP A 288 -36.97 18.09 7.04
CA ASP A 288 -38.00 19.12 7.22
C ASP A 288 -37.68 19.86 8.53
N THR A 289 -36.96 20.97 8.42
CA THR A 289 -36.51 21.82 9.54
C THR A 289 -37.70 22.21 10.41
N LYS A 290 -38.90 22.26 9.84
CA LYS A 290 -40.16 22.52 10.55
C LYS A 290 -40.56 21.36 11.48
N GLU A 291 -40.31 20.12 11.06
CA GLU A 291 -40.61 18.93 11.86
C GLU A 291 -39.62 18.78 13.02
N LEU A 292 -38.33 18.99 12.76
CA LEU A 292 -37.28 18.99 13.79
C LEU A 292 -37.52 20.10 14.84
N VAL A 293 -37.88 21.32 14.40
CA VAL A 293 -38.21 22.44 15.28
C VAL A 293 -39.45 22.13 16.13
N ARG A 294 -40.46 21.47 15.56
CA ARG A 294 -41.65 21.04 16.31
C ARG A 294 -41.34 19.97 17.36
N GLU A 295 -40.48 18.99 16.99
CA GLU A 295 -40.10 17.92 17.92
C GLU A 295 -39.24 18.44 19.08
N LEU A 296 -38.30 19.35 18.82
CA LEU A 296 -37.47 19.99 19.83
C LEU A 296 -38.32 20.90 20.76
N ALA A 297 -39.26 21.66 20.19
CA ALA A 297 -40.18 22.48 20.98
C ALA A 297 -41.08 21.64 21.89
N ALA A 298 -41.58 20.50 21.39
CA ALA A 298 -42.40 19.57 22.16
C ALA A 298 -41.62 18.93 23.32
N LYS A 299 -40.37 18.52 23.09
CA LYS A 299 -39.49 17.92 24.12
C LYS A 299 -39.07 18.92 25.21
N LYS A 300 -38.86 20.20 24.87
CA LYS A 300 -38.38 21.24 25.82
C LYS A 300 -39.48 22.10 26.39
N LYS A 301 -40.75 21.93 26.02
CA LYS A 301 -41.90 22.81 26.43
C LYS A 301 -41.62 24.32 26.16
N VAL A 302 -40.91 24.62 25.06
CA VAL A 302 -40.55 25.98 24.65
C VAL A 302 -41.36 26.35 23.41
N ALA A 303 -41.64 27.64 23.20
CA ALA A 303 -42.37 28.08 22.00
C ALA A 303 -41.61 27.77 20.72
N VAL A 304 -42.30 27.32 19.67
CA VAL A 304 -41.70 26.92 18.38
C VAL A 304 -40.89 28.09 17.76
N ALA A 305 -41.33 29.32 17.96
CA ALA A 305 -40.63 30.52 17.47
C ALA A 305 -39.25 30.72 18.11
N ASP A 306 -39.10 30.39 19.40
CA ASP A 306 -37.81 30.54 20.10
C ASP A 306 -36.80 29.47 19.66
N VAL A 307 -37.26 28.25 19.37
CA VAL A 307 -36.42 27.17 18.85
C VAL A 307 -35.97 27.47 17.41
N ALA A 308 -36.85 28.00 16.56
CA ALA A 308 -36.53 28.40 15.22
C ALA A 308 -35.46 29.51 15.19
N ALA A 309 -35.57 30.51 16.06
CA ALA A 309 -34.58 31.59 16.19
C ALA A 309 -33.23 31.10 16.73
N MET A 310 -33.19 30.03 17.53
CA MET A 310 -31.95 29.41 17.99
C MET A 310 -31.26 28.60 16.89
N VAL A 311 -32.00 27.90 16.03
CA VAL A 311 -31.46 27.14 14.89
C VAL A 311 -30.92 28.09 13.82
N GLU A 312 -31.62 29.23 13.57
CA GLU A 312 -31.20 30.23 12.59
C GLU A 312 -29.90 31.00 13.01
N LYS A 313 -29.66 31.11 14.34
CA LYS A 313 -28.47 31.77 14.89
C LYS A 313 -27.33 30.82 15.23
N ALA A 314 -27.51 29.52 15.08
CA ALA A 314 -26.45 28.57 15.33
C ALA A 314 -25.38 28.67 14.22
N PRO A 315 -24.10 28.82 14.55
CA PRO A 315 -23.04 28.79 13.53
C PRO A 315 -23.05 27.40 12.84
N PRO A 316 -22.77 27.35 11.53
CA PRO A 316 -22.69 26.07 10.83
C PRO A 316 -21.66 25.16 11.52
N PRO A 317 -21.93 23.85 11.59
CA PRO A 317 -20.97 22.93 12.17
C PRO A 317 -19.62 23.06 11.47
N HIS A 318 -18.52 23.09 12.22
CA HIS A 318 -17.15 23.34 11.74
C HIS A 318 -16.62 22.31 10.73
N TRP A 319 -17.36 21.25 10.40
CA TRP A 319 -17.03 20.27 9.35
C TRP A 319 -17.71 20.55 7.98
N ILE A 320 -18.54 21.58 7.86
CA ILE A 320 -19.11 22.01 6.57
C ILE A 320 -18.09 22.94 5.93
N VAL A 321 -17.35 22.43 4.92
CA VAL A 321 -16.52 23.26 4.04
C VAL A 321 -17.48 23.96 3.08
N PRO A 322 -17.53 25.30 3.01
CA PRO A 322 -18.35 25.99 2.03
C PRO A 322 -17.81 25.70 0.61
N GLU A 323 -18.67 25.29 -0.29
CA GLU A 323 -18.40 25.37 -1.72
C GLU A 323 -18.32 26.86 -2.12
N GLU A 324 -17.17 27.23 -2.68
CA GLU A 324 -16.82 28.51 -3.32
C GLU A 324 -16.56 29.77 -2.46
N GLY A 325 -15.30 30.17 -2.42
CA GLY A 325 -14.92 31.59 -2.57
C GLY A 325 -14.98 32.49 -1.34
N ILE A 326 -14.83 31.99 -0.11
CA ILE A 326 -14.62 32.84 1.06
C ILE A 326 -13.21 32.60 1.60
N GLU A 327 -12.32 33.58 1.45
CA GLU A 327 -11.08 33.66 2.23
C GLU A 327 -11.47 33.78 3.71
N VAL A 328 -11.43 32.68 4.43
CA VAL A 328 -11.56 32.67 5.88
C VAL A 328 -10.18 32.86 6.45
N GLU A 329 -9.91 34.03 7.00
CA GLU A 329 -8.76 34.28 7.86
C GLU A 329 -8.92 33.39 9.10
N ILE A 330 -8.26 32.23 9.08
CA ILE A 330 -8.27 31.30 10.21
C ILE A 330 -7.27 31.83 11.23
N ASP A 331 -7.81 32.43 12.29
CA ASP A 331 -7.03 32.72 13.49
C ASP A 331 -6.67 31.36 14.13
N ALA A 332 -5.53 30.81 13.72
CA ALA A 332 -5.04 29.53 14.23
C ALA A 332 -4.67 29.71 15.72
N PRO A 333 -5.23 28.93 16.64
CA PRO A 333 -4.80 28.97 18.02
C PRO A 333 -3.29 28.67 18.09
N LYS A 334 -2.55 29.53 18.79
CA LYS A 334 -1.13 29.37 19.02
C LYS A 334 -0.87 27.99 19.60
N ILE A 335 0.05 27.26 18.99
CA ILE A 335 0.44 25.87 19.32
C ILE A 335 0.92 25.68 20.81
N THR A 336 0.94 26.76 21.59
CA THR A 336 1.35 26.77 23.01
C THR A 336 0.36 26.14 23.99
N ASP A 337 -0.87 25.84 23.60
CA ASP A 337 -1.93 25.40 24.53
C ASP A 337 -2.25 23.89 24.47
N ILE A 338 -1.50 23.10 23.69
CA ILE A 338 -1.67 21.65 23.64
C ILE A 338 -0.60 21.01 24.52
N GLN A 339 -0.98 20.63 25.74
CA GLN A 339 -0.15 19.75 26.59
C GLN A 339 -0.12 18.35 25.98
N LEU A 340 0.94 18.03 25.21
CA LEU A 340 1.26 16.68 24.79
C LEU A 340 2.14 16.00 25.84
N PRO A 341 2.00 14.67 26.07
CA PRO A 341 2.85 13.94 27.01
C PRO A 341 4.31 14.06 26.61
N SER A 342 5.15 14.44 27.56
CA SER A 342 6.59 14.59 27.42
C SER A 342 7.25 13.30 26.88
N GLY A 343 7.85 13.36 25.70
CA GLY A 343 8.80 12.32 25.27
C GLY A 343 8.99 12.07 23.77
N VAL A 344 8.28 12.71 22.83
CA VAL A 344 8.34 12.27 21.42
C VAL A 344 8.92 13.29 20.43
N PHE A 345 9.16 14.57 20.78
CA PHE A 345 9.60 15.56 19.79
C PHE A 345 10.68 16.54 20.27
N GLN A 346 11.82 16.02 20.74
CA GLN A 346 12.98 16.88 21.01
C GLN A 346 14.03 16.88 19.87
N GLY A 347 13.86 16.07 18.82
CA GLY A 347 14.86 15.92 17.75
C GLY A 347 14.62 16.75 16.46
N ILE A 348 13.48 17.41 16.31
CA ILE A 348 13.12 18.04 15.00
C ILE A 348 13.27 19.57 15.01
N ILE A 349 13.38 20.21 16.15
CA ILE A 349 13.45 21.69 16.24
C ILE A 349 14.89 22.20 16.15
N GLU A 350 15.89 21.44 16.56
CA GLU A 350 17.29 21.87 16.50
C GLU A 350 17.92 21.87 15.08
N GLU A 351 17.36 21.13 14.13
CA GLU A 351 17.88 21.10 12.74
C GLU A 351 17.39 22.26 11.85
N LYS A 352 16.35 23.00 12.25
CA LYS A 352 15.83 24.11 11.44
C LYS A 352 16.44 25.47 11.79
N GLU A 353 16.96 25.69 12.97
CA GLU A 353 17.58 26.96 13.34
C GLU A 353 19.02 27.08 12.82
N THR A 354 19.75 25.99 12.64
CA THR A 354 21.12 26.00 12.10
C THR A 354 21.19 26.22 10.59
N ASN A 355 20.07 26.07 9.84
CA ASN A 355 20.06 26.21 8.39
C ASN A 355 19.55 27.58 7.90
N THR A 356 19.07 28.44 8.79
CA THR A 356 18.64 29.80 8.46
C THR A 356 19.81 30.79 8.57
N ASP A 357 20.74 30.56 9.49
CA ASP A 357 21.90 31.45 9.69
C ASP A 357 23.01 31.29 8.65
N LEU A 358 23.03 30.16 7.90
CA LEU A 358 23.99 29.93 6.81
C LEU A 358 23.57 30.55 5.46
N LYS A 359 22.31 31.01 5.30
CA LYS A 359 21.83 31.65 4.06
C LYS A 359 21.91 33.17 4.09
N GLU A 360 22.07 33.81 5.23
CA GLU A 360 22.22 35.26 5.34
C GLU A 360 23.67 35.73 5.26
N SER A 361 24.67 34.85 5.49
CA SER A 361 26.10 35.25 5.42
C SER A 361 26.69 35.29 4.00
N HIS A 362 26.01 34.81 2.97
CA HIS A 362 26.47 34.81 1.57
C HIS A 362 25.81 35.87 0.68
N LYS A 363 25.11 36.85 1.24
CA LYS A 363 24.48 37.93 0.46
C LYS A 363 25.13 39.28 0.62
N ASN A 364 26.23 39.40 1.38
CA ASN A 364 26.94 40.68 1.62
C ASN A 364 28.40 40.74 1.12
N GLU A 365 28.79 39.83 0.22
CA GLU A 365 30.07 39.99 -0.52
C GLU A 365 29.82 39.70 -2.01
N ASN A 366 29.35 40.75 -2.73
CA ASN A 366 29.72 41.13 -4.10
C ASN A 366 28.86 42.31 -4.53
#